data_34db8e79146fdb90ca9ad978c6e0c9ac
#
_entry.id   34db8e79146fdb90ca9ad978c6e0c9ac
#
_cell.length_a   1.000
_cell.length_b   1.000
_cell.length_c   1.000
_cell.angle_alpha   90.00
_cell.angle_beta   90.00
_cell.angle_gamma   90.00
#
_symmetry.space_group_name_H-M   'P 1'
#
loop_
_entity.id
_entity.type
_entity.pdbx_description
1 polymer ?
#
loop_
_entity_poly.entity_id
_entity_poly.type
_entity_poly.pdbx_seq_one_letter_code
_entity_poly.pdbx_strand_id
1 'polypeptide(L)' 'MEVKVTLTKSLIGCKKNQIATAESLGLKKPGDCKVVKNDAVLAGKIKVISHLVKVETV' A
#
# COMPACT_ATOMS: atom_id res chain seq x y z
N MET A 1 5.23 -6.57 -14.82
CA MET A 1 3.89 -6.94 -14.31
C MET A 1 3.37 -5.89 -13.37
N GLU A 2 2.06 -5.70 -13.36
CA GLU A 2 1.44 -4.72 -12.49
C GLU A 2 0.69 -5.42 -11.38
N VAL A 3 0.57 -4.74 -10.24
CA VAL A 3 -0.19 -5.24 -9.12
C VAL A 3 -1.14 -4.16 -8.66
N LYS A 4 -2.29 -4.59 -8.15
CA LYS A 4 -3.29 -3.68 -7.59
C LYS A 4 -3.17 -3.73 -6.08
N VAL A 5 -2.92 -2.57 -5.48
CA VAL A 5 -2.81 -2.44 -4.04
C VAL A 5 -4.05 -1.71 -3.53
N THR A 6 -4.77 -2.32 -2.61
CA THR A 6 -5.98 -1.75 -2.04
C THR A 6 -5.77 -1.55 -0.54
N LEU A 7 -6.01 -0.34 -0.06
CA LEU A 7 -5.92 -0.05 1.36
C LEU A 7 -7.19 -0.57 2.04
N THR A 8 -7.06 -1.59 2.87
CA THR A 8 -8.20 -2.24 3.51
C THR A 8 -8.46 -1.72 4.93
N LYS A 9 -7.45 -1.11 5.55
CA LYS A 9 -7.58 -0.61 6.91
C LYS A 9 -7.19 0.86 6.98
N SER A 10 -7.75 1.56 7.98
CA SER A 10 -7.44 2.97 8.20
C SER A 10 -5.98 3.14 8.62
N LEU A 11 -5.41 4.27 8.24
CA LEU A 11 -4.05 4.65 8.66
C LEU A 11 -4.04 5.31 10.04
N ILE A 12 -5.22 5.55 10.61
CA ILE A 12 -5.31 6.16 11.95
C ILE A 12 -4.70 5.20 12.96
N GLY A 13 -3.78 5.71 13.77
CA GLY A 13 -3.07 4.89 14.75
C GLY A 13 -1.86 4.15 14.21
N CYS A 14 -1.60 4.25 12.92
CA CYS A 14 -0.42 3.63 12.33
C CYS A 14 0.83 4.46 12.59
N LYS A 15 1.98 3.80 12.49
CA LYS A 15 3.25 4.49 12.64
C LYS A 15 3.48 5.44 11.46
N LYS A 16 4.25 6.48 11.69
CA LYS A 16 4.56 7.46 10.64
C LYS A 16 5.16 6.81 9.40
N ASN A 17 6.03 5.81 9.59
CA ASN A 17 6.64 5.11 8.46
C ASN A 17 5.59 4.44 7.59
N GLN A 18 4.60 3.83 8.24
CA GLN A 18 3.53 3.15 7.53
C GLN A 18 2.67 4.15 6.77
N ILE A 19 2.34 5.25 7.40
CA ILE A 19 1.54 6.31 6.77
C ILE A 19 2.29 6.88 5.57
N ALA A 20 3.57 7.20 5.74
CA ALA A 20 4.38 7.74 4.66
C ALA A 20 4.47 6.76 3.50
N THR A 21 4.61 5.47 3.79
CA THR A 21 4.69 4.44 2.77
C THR A 21 3.39 4.36 1.98
N ALA A 22 2.27 4.35 2.68
CA ALA A 22 0.96 4.30 2.02
C ALA A 22 0.74 5.55 1.16
N GLU A 23 1.10 6.72 1.67
CA GLU A 23 0.97 7.96 0.91
C GLU A 23 1.84 7.95 -0.34
N SER A 24 3.02 7.38 -0.27
CA SER A 24 3.89 7.29 -1.44
C SER A 24 3.29 6.39 -2.52
N LEU A 25 2.40 5.48 -2.13
CA LEU A 25 1.67 4.64 -3.07
C LEU A 25 0.35 5.30 -3.51
N GLY A 26 0.01 6.45 -2.95
CA GLY A 26 -1.22 7.13 -3.28
C GLY A 26 -2.42 6.66 -2.47
N LEU A 27 -2.21 5.87 -1.43
CA LEU A 27 -3.28 5.33 -0.59
C LEU A 27 -3.40 6.19 0.66
N LYS A 28 -4.48 6.92 0.78
CA LYS A 28 -4.67 7.84 1.91
C LYS A 28 -5.81 7.45 2.83
N LYS A 29 -6.75 6.66 2.36
CA LYS A 29 -7.92 6.28 3.14
C LYS A 29 -8.36 4.86 2.79
N PRO A 30 -9.11 4.21 3.69
CA PRO A 30 -9.61 2.86 3.42
C PRO A 30 -10.44 2.84 2.15
N GLY A 31 -10.27 1.78 1.38
CA GLY A 31 -10.98 1.63 0.13
C GLY A 31 -10.25 2.17 -1.08
N ASP A 32 -9.21 2.95 -0.88
CA ASP A 32 -8.39 3.42 -2.00
C ASP A 32 -7.63 2.25 -2.61
N CYS A 33 -7.54 2.26 -3.93
CA CYS A 33 -6.75 1.27 -4.64
C CYS A 33 -5.92 1.93 -5.71
N LYS A 34 -4.79 1.31 -6.01
CA LYS A 34 -3.88 1.80 -7.04
C LYS A 34 -3.26 0.63 -7.77
N VAL A 35 -3.11 0.79 -9.07
CA VAL A 35 -2.37 -0.16 -9.89
C VAL A 35 -0.96 0.39 -10.04
N VAL A 36 0.03 -0.39 -9.64
CA VAL A 36 1.43 0.03 -9.65
C VAL A 36 2.27 -1.08 -10.25
N LYS A 37 3.44 -0.71 -10.74
CA LYS A 37 4.36 -1.69 -11.28
C LYS A 37 5.02 -2.48 -10.15
N ASN A 38 5.14 -3.77 -10.37
CA ASN A 38 5.77 -4.65 -9.40
C ASN A 38 7.29 -4.56 -9.54
N ASP A 39 7.93 -3.92 -8.57
CA ASP A 39 9.39 -3.83 -8.54
C ASP A 39 9.90 -4.03 -7.12
N ALA A 40 11.23 -4.04 -6.96
CA ALA A 40 11.86 -4.29 -5.66
C ALA A 40 11.52 -3.20 -4.65
N VAL A 41 11.44 -1.94 -5.10
CA VAL A 41 11.09 -0.82 -4.23
C VAL A 41 9.66 -0.97 -3.73
N LEU A 42 8.75 -1.33 -4.62
CA LEU A 42 7.36 -1.56 -4.24
C LEU A 42 7.23 -2.72 -3.26
N ALA A 43 7.95 -3.80 -3.51
CA ALA A 43 7.91 -4.95 -2.62
C ALA A 43 8.32 -4.55 -1.19
N GLY A 44 9.34 -3.73 -1.06
CA GLY A 44 9.77 -3.22 0.23
C GLY A 44 8.71 -2.37 0.91
N LYS A 45 8.06 -1.51 0.14
CA LYS A 45 6.97 -0.67 0.67
C LYS A 45 5.80 -1.52 1.13
N ILE A 46 5.42 -2.49 0.33
CA ILE A 46 4.29 -3.36 0.66
C ILE A 46 4.56 -4.15 1.93
N LYS A 47 5.78 -4.60 2.14
CA LYS A 47 6.13 -5.32 3.36
C LYS A 47 5.84 -4.51 4.61
N VAL A 48 6.06 -3.21 4.56
CA VAL A 48 5.85 -2.34 5.71
C VAL A 48 4.36 -2.25 6.06
N ILE A 49 3.49 -2.27 5.06
CA ILE A 49 2.05 -2.07 5.26
C ILE A 49 1.22 -3.28 4.82
N SER A 50 1.84 -4.46 4.71
CA SER A 50 1.14 -5.64 4.20
C SER A 50 -0.11 -5.99 5.01
N HIS A 51 -0.10 -5.69 6.30
CA HIS A 51 -1.25 -5.94 7.16
C HIS A 51 -2.36 -4.90 7.00
N LEU A 52 -2.09 -3.85 6.26
CA LEU A 52 -3.04 -2.76 6.03
C LEU A 52 -3.61 -2.77 4.62
N VAL A 53 -2.98 -3.45 3.72
CA VAL A 53 -3.36 -3.44 2.31
C VAL A 53 -3.52 -4.85 1.78
N LYS A 54 -4.27 -4.95 0.69
CA LYS A 54 -4.41 -6.19 -0.05
C LYS A 54 -3.76 -5.99 -1.41
N VAL A 55 -2.90 -6.92 -1.80
CA VAL A 55 -2.20 -6.86 -3.07
C VAL A 55 -2.74 -7.95 -3.98
N GLU A 56 -3.11 -7.55 -5.18
CA GLU A 56 -3.62 -8.49 -6.18
C GLU A 56 -2.83 -8.32 -7.47
N THR A 57 -2.57 -9.43 -8.15
CA THR A 57 -1.97 -9.37 -9.48
C THR A 57 -3.03 -8.97 -10.49
N VAL A 58 -2.69 -8.00 -11.31
CA VAL A 58 -3.61 -7.51 -12.34
C VAL A 58 -3.36 -8.22 -13.67
#